data_2051333198a3d90488f6ab0ad13923e7
#
_entry.id   2051333198a3d90488f6ab0ad13923e7
#
_cell.length_a   1.000
_cell.length_b   1.000
_cell.length_c   1.000
_cell.angle_alpha   90.00
_cell.angle_beta   90.00
_cell.angle_gamma   90.00
#
_symmetry.space_group_name_H-M   'P 1'
#
loop_
_entity.id
_entity.type
_entity.pdbx_description
1 polymer ?
#
loop_
_entity_poly.entity_id
_entity_poly.type
_entity_poly.pdbx_seq_one_letter_code
_entity_poly.pdbx_strand_id
1 'polypeptide(L)'
;MAEIDFITHYDSRSPVAEAYRAIRTNLQFSGAGKTLKTIVFTSAIPNEGKSTTVANLAITIGQDDKKILLIDCDMHKPVIHRRFSLLNRGLSNCFAEDLPLKEVIQADVFPNLDIVTSGPIPPNPAELLGSKKMKALLQEVAEMYDYVFLDMPPVLAVTDAVLMSSQTDGTILVLGSGDISPDEGKQAKELLEKVHANILGVILNKVPQHHKSGYYYYSYYDENHNKKRKRR
;
A
#
# COMPACT_ATOMS: atom_id res chain seq x y z
N MET A 1 -10.75 12.31 -14.52
CA MET A 1 -10.25 11.13 -13.79
C MET A 1 -9.18 11.64 -12.86
N ALA A 2 -9.25 11.36 -11.57
CA ALA A 2 -8.19 11.78 -10.66
C ALA A 2 -6.97 10.90 -10.96
N GLU A 3 -5.97 11.49 -11.61
CA GLU A 3 -4.61 10.92 -11.64
C GLU A 3 -4.19 10.64 -10.21
N ILE A 4 -3.50 9.53 -9.95
CA ILE A 4 -2.77 9.44 -8.69
C ILE A 4 -1.73 10.54 -8.74
N ASP A 5 -1.85 11.39 -7.76
CA ASP A 5 -0.76 12.25 -7.38
C ASP A 5 0.33 11.35 -6.77
N PHE A 6 1.29 10.93 -7.60
CA PHE A 6 2.52 10.28 -7.12
C PHE A 6 3.40 11.33 -6.46
N ILE A 7 2.87 11.91 -5.39
CA ILE A 7 3.48 13.07 -4.73
C ILE A 7 4.92 12.81 -4.30
N THR A 8 5.20 11.56 -3.95
CA THR A 8 6.56 11.13 -3.57
C THR A 8 7.54 11.15 -4.76
N HIS A 9 7.02 11.10 -6.00
CA HIS A 9 7.80 11.19 -7.21
C HIS A 9 7.90 12.64 -7.74
N TYR A 10 6.76 13.36 -7.82
CA TYR A 10 6.70 14.69 -8.43
C TYR A 10 7.13 15.81 -7.48
N ASP A 11 6.86 15.68 -6.17
CA ASP A 11 7.25 16.65 -5.15
C ASP A 11 7.86 15.96 -3.93
N SER A 12 9.09 15.48 -4.12
CA SER A 12 9.84 14.77 -3.09
C SER A 12 10.17 15.61 -1.84
N ARG A 13 9.95 16.93 -1.89
CA ARG A 13 10.21 17.86 -0.77
C ARG A 13 8.92 18.24 -0.02
N SER A 14 7.77 17.78 -0.47
CA SER A 14 6.51 18.08 0.21
C SER A 14 6.43 17.46 1.60
N PRO A 15 5.69 18.06 2.54
CA PRO A 15 5.40 17.45 3.84
C PRO A 15 4.74 16.07 3.71
N VAL A 16 3.99 15.84 2.65
CA VAL A 16 3.35 14.54 2.37
C VAL A 16 4.39 13.50 1.99
N ALA A 17 5.37 13.84 1.15
CA ALA A 17 6.48 12.94 0.82
C ALA A 17 7.30 12.58 2.07
N GLU A 18 7.50 13.54 2.99
CA GLU A 18 8.16 13.29 4.27
C GLU A 18 7.35 12.34 5.15
N ALA A 19 6.03 12.46 5.17
CA ALA A 19 5.17 11.52 5.89
C ALA A 19 5.31 10.08 5.36
N TYR A 20 5.42 9.88 4.04
CA TYR A 20 5.68 8.55 3.47
C TYR A 20 7.07 8.02 3.85
N ARG A 21 8.11 8.87 3.92
CA ARG A 21 9.44 8.46 4.42
C ARG A 21 9.38 8.04 5.89
N ALA A 22 8.62 8.74 6.72
CA ALA A 22 8.39 8.35 8.10
C ALA A 22 7.66 6.99 8.21
N ILE A 23 6.63 6.77 7.39
CA ILE A 23 5.92 5.47 7.33
C ILE A 23 6.89 4.36 6.89
N ARG A 24 7.74 4.58 5.88
CA ARG A 24 8.78 3.64 5.46
C ARG A 24 9.68 3.26 6.62
N THR A 25 10.21 4.26 7.34
CA THR A 25 11.08 4.04 8.50
C THR A 25 10.36 3.23 9.57
N ASN A 26 9.12 3.59 9.92
CA ASN A 26 8.34 2.85 10.89
C ASN A 26 8.11 1.39 10.47
N LEU A 27 7.86 1.15 9.19
CA LEU A 27 7.68 -0.21 8.66
C LEU A 27 8.95 -1.05 8.81
N GLN A 28 10.12 -0.49 8.53
CA GLN A 28 11.41 -1.18 8.68
C GLN A 28 11.65 -1.66 10.12
N PHE A 29 11.15 -0.93 11.12
CA PHE A 29 11.29 -1.28 12.53
C PHE A 29 10.10 -2.07 13.11
N SER A 30 9.00 -2.22 12.36
CA SER A 30 7.78 -2.90 12.86
C SER A 30 7.93 -4.41 13.02
N GLY A 31 8.93 -5.02 12.43
CA GLY A 31 9.11 -6.48 12.40
C GLY A 31 9.50 -7.11 13.74
N ALA A 32 9.86 -6.32 14.77
CA ALA A 32 10.34 -6.85 16.08
C ALA A 32 11.34 -8.01 15.95
N GLY A 33 12.26 -7.93 14.98
CA GLY A 33 13.26 -8.97 14.70
C GLY A 33 12.80 -10.06 13.72
N LYS A 34 11.57 -10.01 13.22
CA LYS A 34 11.10 -10.87 12.13
C LYS A 34 11.18 -10.14 10.78
N THR A 35 11.51 -10.86 9.73
CA THR A 35 11.46 -10.33 8.37
C THR A 35 10.00 -10.24 7.93
N LEU A 36 9.51 -9.03 7.67
CA LEU A 36 8.20 -8.80 7.10
C LEU A 36 8.34 -8.67 5.58
N LYS A 37 7.74 -9.57 4.84
CA LYS A 37 7.78 -9.55 3.37
C LYS A 37 6.42 -9.25 2.77
N THR A 38 5.40 -9.99 3.15
CA THR A 38 4.04 -9.87 2.62
C THR A 38 3.18 -8.99 3.54
N ILE A 39 2.69 -7.87 3.01
CA ILE A 39 1.97 -6.87 3.81
C ILE A 39 0.65 -6.50 3.13
N VAL A 40 -0.45 -6.74 3.84
CA VAL A 40 -1.79 -6.31 3.45
C VAL A 40 -1.99 -4.84 3.78
N PHE A 41 -2.51 -4.09 2.83
CA PHE A 41 -3.08 -2.76 3.04
C PHE A 41 -4.58 -2.84 2.82
N THR A 42 -5.34 -2.49 3.85
CA THR A 42 -6.80 -2.41 3.79
C THR A 42 -7.29 -1.11 4.43
N SER A 43 -8.57 -0.82 4.33
CA SER A 43 -9.23 0.32 4.98
C SER A 43 -10.51 -0.16 5.66
N ALA A 44 -11.13 0.68 6.49
CA ALA A 44 -12.43 0.33 7.08
C ALA A 44 -13.52 0.39 6.01
N ILE A 45 -13.62 1.52 5.30
CA ILE A 45 -14.64 1.79 4.27
C ILE A 45 -13.99 2.19 2.93
N PRO A 46 -14.76 2.26 1.83
CA PRO A 46 -14.25 2.75 0.55
C PRO A 46 -13.81 4.21 0.60
N ASN A 47 -12.86 4.58 -0.28
CA ASN A 47 -12.38 5.95 -0.51
C ASN A 47 -11.52 6.57 0.61
N GLU A 48 -11.03 5.84 1.58
CA GLU A 48 -10.08 6.35 2.61
C GLU A 48 -8.66 6.62 2.07
N GLY A 49 -8.42 6.38 0.79
CA GLY A 49 -7.15 6.64 0.13
C GLY A 49 -6.13 5.48 0.25
N LYS A 50 -6.58 4.28 0.60
CA LYS A 50 -5.77 3.06 0.71
C LYS A 50 -4.84 2.85 -0.51
N SER A 51 -5.40 2.72 -1.70
CA SER A 51 -4.64 2.45 -2.94
C SER A 51 -3.66 3.58 -3.29
N THR A 52 -3.99 4.84 -2.95
CA THR A 52 -3.06 5.98 -3.08
C THR A 52 -1.91 5.85 -2.09
N THR A 53 -2.23 5.47 -0.86
CA THR A 53 -1.24 5.31 0.21
C THR A 53 -0.26 4.19 -0.10
N VAL A 54 -0.75 3.01 -0.49
CA VAL A 54 0.13 1.87 -0.78
C VAL A 54 1.01 2.14 -2.01
N ALA A 55 0.47 2.79 -3.06
CA ALA A 55 1.23 3.15 -4.25
C ALA A 55 2.38 4.12 -3.95
N ASN A 56 2.11 5.23 -3.23
CA ASN A 56 3.14 6.19 -2.84
C ASN A 56 4.17 5.58 -1.88
N LEU A 57 3.76 4.71 -0.95
CA LEU A 57 4.68 4.03 -0.05
C LEU A 57 5.58 3.05 -0.82
N ALA A 58 5.03 2.29 -1.78
CA ALA A 58 5.81 1.39 -2.63
C ALA A 58 6.88 2.16 -3.42
N ILE A 59 6.53 3.28 -4.05
CA ILE A 59 7.49 4.15 -4.74
C ILE A 59 8.57 4.66 -3.77
N THR A 60 8.18 5.10 -2.57
CA THR A 60 9.11 5.62 -1.55
C THR A 60 10.11 4.58 -1.08
N ILE A 61 9.69 3.31 -0.98
CA ILE A 61 10.58 2.20 -0.57
C ILE A 61 11.48 1.78 -1.73
N GLY A 62 10.96 1.75 -2.98
CA GLY A 62 11.75 1.47 -4.18
C GLY A 62 12.89 2.48 -4.41
N GLN A 63 12.70 3.74 -3.98
CA GLN A 63 13.75 4.76 -3.99
C GLN A 63 14.91 4.47 -3.00
N ASP A 64 14.75 3.53 -2.08
CA ASP A 64 15.72 3.07 -1.07
C ASP A 64 16.35 1.71 -1.46
N ASP A 65 16.48 1.44 -2.75
CA ASP A 65 17.06 0.23 -3.35
C ASP A 65 16.44 -1.10 -2.89
N LYS A 66 15.17 -1.06 -2.46
CA LYS A 66 14.40 -2.26 -2.10
C LYS A 66 13.49 -2.70 -3.25
N LYS A 67 13.54 -3.97 -3.62
CA LYS A 67 12.66 -4.55 -4.63
C LYS A 67 11.26 -4.78 -4.08
N ILE A 68 10.25 -4.20 -4.71
CA ILE A 68 8.87 -4.25 -4.28
C ILE A 68 7.98 -4.79 -5.38
N LEU A 69 7.07 -5.67 -4.99
CA LEU A 69 5.93 -6.06 -5.81
C LEU A 69 4.65 -5.49 -5.19
N LEU A 70 3.93 -4.68 -5.95
CA LEU A 70 2.58 -4.24 -5.60
C LEU A 70 1.55 -5.09 -6.36
N ILE A 71 0.67 -5.77 -5.65
CA ILE A 71 -0.40 -6.59 -6.22
C ILE A 71 -1.75 -5.94 -5.92
N ASP A 72 -2.52 -5.62 -6.95
CA ASP A 72 -3.92 -5.18 -6.82
C ASP A 72 -4.80 -6.41 -6.57
N CYS A 73 -5.15 -6.63 -5.31
CA CYS A 73 -6.04 -7.69 -4.85
C CYS A 73 -7.47 -7.19 -4.61
N ASP A 74 -7.78 -5.91 -4.88
CA ASP A 74 -9.15 -5.39 -4.86
C ASP A 74 -9.88 -5.79 -6.15
N MET A 75 -10.28 -7.05 -6.22
CA MET A 75 -10.98 -7.61 -7.38
C MET A 75 -12.43 -7.14 -7.50
N HIS A 76 -12.94 -6.30 -6.57
CA HIS A 76 -14.28 -5.70 -6.63
C HIS A 76 -14.24 -4.34 -7.30
N LYS A 77 -13.24 -3.51 -6.96
CA LYS A 77 -13.06 -2.15 -7.51
C LYS A 77 -11.59 -1.89 -7.84
N PRO A 78 -11.00 -2.63 -8.80
CA PRO A 78 -9.58 -2.49 -9.11
C PRO A 78 -9.27 -1.09 -9.65
N VAL A 79 -8.19 -0.48 -9.14
CA VAL A 79 -7.82 0.88 -9.51
C VAL A 79 -6.35 1.04 -9.92
N ILE A 80 -5.48 0.13 -9.52
CA ILE A 80 -4.02 0.23 -9.74
C ILE A 80 -3.70 0.32 -11.23
N HIS A 81 -4.30 -0.54 -12.08
CA HIS A 81 -4.06 -0.51 -13.52
C HIS A 81 -4.36 0.85 -14.15
N ARG A 82 -5.45 1.52 -13.73
CA ARG A 82 -5.81 2.85 -14.25
C ARG A 82 -4.87 3.93 -13.76
N ARG A 83 -4.46 3.82 -12.52
CA ARG A 83 -3.62 4.81 -11.86
C ARG A 83 -2.20 4.84 -12.40
N PHE A 84 -1.67 3.68 -12.74
CA PHE A 84 -0.34 3.55 -13.34
C PHE A 84 -0.38 3.46 -14.88
N SER A 85 -1.56 3.60 -15.51
CA SER A 85 -1.74 3.45 -16.97
C SER A 85 -1.24 2.09 -17.50
N LEU A 86 -1.49 1.03 -16.75
CA LEU A 86 -1.05 -0.33 -17.04
C LEU A 86 -2.14 -1.16 -17.72
N LEU A 87 -1.72 -2.24 -18.40
CA LEU A 87 -2.66 -3.25 -18.88
C LEU A 87 -3.33 -3.95 -17.70
N ASN A 88 -4.66 -4.14 -17.77
CA ASN A 88 -5.38 -4.90 -16.77
C ASN A 88 -5.41 -6.40 -17.08
N ARG A 89 -4.21 -6.98 -17.33
CA ARG A 89 -3.96 -8.42 -17.36
C ARG A 89 -3.13 -8.74 -16.12
N GLY A 90 -3.70 -9.44 -15.15
CA GLY A 90 -3.12 -9.52 -13.81
C GLY A 90 -3.53 -10.77 -13.04
N LEU A 91 -3.72 -10.60 -11.74
CA LEU A 91 -3.88 -11.69 -10.78
C LEU A 91 -5.03 -12.66 -11.15
N SER A 92 -6.20 -12.16 -11.55
CA SER A 92 -7.33 -13.02 -11.93
C SER A 92 -7.05 -13.87 -13.16
N ASN A 93 -6.20 -13.39 -14.10
CA ASN A 93 -5.79 -14.17 -15.26
C ASN A 93 -4.93 -15.40 -14.86
N CYS A 94 -4.09 -15.27 -13.81
CA CYS A 94 -3.32 -16.41 -13.30
C CYS A 94 -4.23 -17.56 -12.85
N PHE A 95 -5.40 -17.24 -12.30
CA PHE A 95 -6.35 -18.27 -11.89
C PHE A 95 -7.16 -18.82 -13.06
N ALA A 96 -7.67 -17.94 -13.93
CA ALA A 96 -8.56 -18.33 -15.05
C ALA A 96 -7.82 -19.07 -16.18
N GLU A 97 -6.59 -18.66 -16.48
CA GLU A 97 -5.79 -19.16 -17.62
C GLU A 97 -4.67 -20.10 -17.16
N ASP A 98 -4.57 -20.40 -15.87
CA ASP A 98 -3.52 -21.21 -15.23
C ASP A 98 -2.08 -20.70 -15.53
N LEU A 99 -1.93 -19.38 -15.60
CA LEU A 99 -0.65 -18.74 -15.91
C LEU A 99 0.23 -18.65 -14.65
N PRO A 100 1.55 -18.77 -14.81
CA PRO A 100 2.49 -18.38 -13.77
C PRO A 100 2.47 -16.86 -13.57
N LEU A 101 2.67 -16.40 -12.33
CA LEU A 101 2.58 -14.96 -11.99
C LEU A 101 3.54 -14.10 -12.81
N LYS A 102 4.73 -14.62 -13.15
CA LYS A 102 5.74 -13.91 -13.94
C LYS A 102 5.24 -13.40 -15.30
N GLU A 103 4.20 -14.02 -15.86
CA GLU A 103 3.63 -13.59 -17.16
C GLU A 103 2.71 -12.38 -17.07
N VAL A 104 2.30 -12.02 -15.86
CA VAL A 104 1.42 -10.87 -15.59
C VAL A 104 2.10 -9.78 -14.76
N ILE A 105 3.35 -9.99 -14.33
CA ILE A 105 4.15 -8.94 -13.71
C ILE A 105 4.50 -7.89 -14.76
N GLN A 106 4.15 -6.65 -14.46
CA GLN A 106 4.59 -5.47 -15.22
C GLN A 106 5.80 -4.90 -14.49
N ALA A 107 6.98 -5.17 -15.04
CA ALA A 107 8.26 -4.87 -14.41
C ALA A 107 8.66 -3.40 -14.59
N ASP A 108 9.45 -2.90 -13.65
CA ASP A 108 10.09 -1.57 -13.68
C ASP A 108 9.11 -0.41 -13.95
N VAL A 109 7.89 -0.49 -13.39
CA VAL A 109 6.90 0.59 -13.51
C VAL A 109 7.41 1.88 -12.86
N PHE A 110 8.14 1.75 -11.76
CA PHE A 110 9.03 2.74 -11.17
C PHE A 110 10.33 2.04 -10.75
N PRO A 111 11.43 2.77 -10.45
CA PRO A 111 12.66 2.15 -9.97
C PRO A 111 12.41 1.18 -8.81
N ASN A 112 12.80 -0.09 -9.00
CA ASN A 112 12.60 -1.20 -8.05
C ASN A 112 11.14 -1.53 -7.70
N LEU A 113 10.16 -1.08 -8.48
CA LEU A 113 8.74 -1.35 -8.29
C LEU A 113 8.15 -2.08 -9.49
N ASP A 114 7.77 -3.32 -9.26
CA ASP A 114 6.98 -4.13 -10.18
C ASP A 114 5.51 -4.15 -9.73
N ILE A 115 4.59 -4.30 -10.67
CA ILE A 115 3.16 -4.28 -10.39
C ILE A 115 2.46 -5.48 -11.03
N VAL A 116 1.58 -6.11 -10.27
CA VAL A 116 0.56 -7.04 -10.77
C VAL A 116 -0.80 -6.38 -10.59
N THR A 117 -1.48 -6.12 -11.69
CA THR A 117 -2.85 -5.59 -11.68
C THR A 117 -3.86 -6.68 -11.29
N SER A 118 -5.07 -6.30 -10.96
CA SER A 118 -6.12 -7.26 -10.57
C SER A 118 -6.50 -8.22 -11.71
N GLY A 119 -6.44 -7.74 -12.95
CA GLY A 119 -7.08 -8.41 -14.09
C GLY A 119 -8.60 -8.17 -14.14
N PRO A 120 -9.33 -8.87 -15.02
CA PRO A 120 -10.79 -8.82 -15.08
C PRO A 120 -11.42 -9.26 -13.76
N ILE A 121 -12.54 -8.65 -13.40
CA ILE A 121 -13.28 -8.99 -12.16
C ILE A 121 -13.79 -10.44 -12.24
N PRO A 122 -13.33 -11.33 -11.33
CA PRO A 122 -13.80 -12.71 -11.31
C PRO A 122 -15.14 -12.82 -10.57
N PRO A 123 -15.89 -13.92 -10.75
CA PRO A 123 -17.18 -14.10 -10.07
C PRO A 123 -17.04 -14.36 -8.56
N ASN A 124 -15.89 -14.86 -8.10
CA ASN A 124 -15.66 -15.31 -6.73
C ASN A 124 -14.29 -14.88 -6.16
N PRO A 125 -14.07 -13.58 -5.94
CA PRO A 125 -12.78 -13.05 -5.48
C PRO A 125 -12.24 -13.74 -4.20
N ALA A 126 -13.06 -13.86 -3.16
CA ALA A 126 -12.66 -14.43 -1.87
C ALA A 126 -12.15 -15.89 -1.98
N GLU A 127 -12.79 -16.71 -2.84
CA GLU A 127 -12.36 -18.09 -3.07
C GLU A 127 -11.00 -18.16 -3.75
N LEU A 128 -10.75 -17.29 -4.73
CA LEU A 128 -9.46 -17.21 -5.42
C LEU A 128 -8.35 -16.80 -4.45
N LEU A 129 -8.59 -15.77 -3.66
CA LEU A 129 -7.65 -15.26 -2.67
C LEU A 129 -7.40 -16.28 -1.53
N GLY A 130 -8.40 -17.07 -1.14
CA GLY A 130 -8.26 -18.13 -0.14
C GLY A 130 -7.68 -19.44 -0.65
N SER A 131 -7.38 -19.54 -1.94
CA SER A 131 -6.95 -20.78 -2.56
C SER A 131 -5.52 -21.19 -2.20
N LYS A 132 -5.23 -22.50 -2.31
CA LYS A 132 -3.84 -22.99 -2.20
C LYS A 132 -2.92 -22.39 -3.24
N LYS A 133 -3.45 -22.08 -4.43
CA LYS A 133 -2.70 -21.44 -5.51
C LYS A 133 -2.25 -20.03 -5.11
N MET A 134 -3.13 -19.22 -4.49
CA MET A 134 -2.75 -17.90 -3.98
C MET A 134 -1.66 -17.98 -2.91
N LYS A 135 -1.77 -18.95 -1.99
CA LYS A 135 -0.75 -19.15 -0.97
C LYS A 135 0.61 -19.52 -1.56
N ALA A 136 0.64 -20.42 -2.55
CA ALA A 136 1.88 -20.80 -3.25
C ALA A 136 2.49 -19.60 -4.00
N LEU A 137 1.65 -18.81 -4.67
CA LEU A 137 2.03 -17.59 -5.37
C LEU A 137 2.67 -16.57 -4.41
N LEU A 138 2.08 -16.35 -3.24
CA LEU A 138 2.65 -15.44 -2.24
C LEU A 138 4.02 -15.93 -1.73
N GLN A 139 4.19 -17.23 -1.54
CA GLN A 139 5.47 -17.81 -1.14
C GLN A 139 6.54 -17.59 -2.22
N GLU A 140 6.21 -17.84 -3.48
CA GLU A 140 7.11 -17.63 -4.62
C GLU A 140 7.60 -16.17 -4.69
N VAL A 141 6.69 -15.20 -4.67
CA VAL A 141 7.07 -13.78 -4.78
C VAL A 141 7.79 -13.27 -3.52
N ALA A 142 7.51 -13.81 -2.36
CA ALA A 142 8.23 -13.46 -1.13
C ALA A 142 9.72 -13.84 -1.17
N GLU A 143 10.11 -14.80 -2.01
CA GLU A 143 11.51 -15.13 -2.25
C GLU A 143 12.20 -14.15 -3.20
N MET A 144 11.44 -13.55 -4.12
CA MET A 144 11.96 -12.69 -5.20
C MET A 144 12.07 -11.21 -4.81
N TYR A 145 11.25 -10.75 -3.87
CA TYR A 145 11.12 -9.35 -3.48
C TYR A 145 11.48 -9.12 -2.01
N ASP A 146 11.93 -7.90 -1.71
CA ASP A 146 12.12 -7.45 -0.32
C ASP A 146 10.77 -7.23 0.36
N TYR A 147 9.79 -6.67 -0.38
CA TYR A 147 8.42 -6.46 0.06
C TYR A 147 7.42 -6.82 -1.03
N VAL A 148 6.31 -7.43 -0.62
CA VAL A 148 5.12 -7.71 -1.44
C VAL A 148 3.95 -7.00 -0.78
N PHE A 149 3.45 -5.95 -1.41
CA PHE A 149 2.31 -5.17 -0.94
C PHE A 149 1.04 -5.63 -1.62
N LEU A 150 0.01 -5.90 -0.83
CA LEU A 150 -1.30 -6.35 -1.28
C LEU A 150 -2.32 -5.22 -1.06
N ASP A 151 -2.79 -4.60 -2.13
CA ASP A 151 -3.86 -3.60 -2.07
C ASP A 151 -5.21 -4.31 -2.00
N MET A 152 -5.82 -4.38 -0.81
CA MET A 152 -7.03 -5.16 -0.54
C MET A 152 -8.28 -4.28 -0.47
N PRO A 153 -9.49 -4.81 -0.72
CA PRO A 153 -10.73 -4.07 -0.50
C PRO A 153 -10.94 -3.71 0.98
N PRO A 154 -11.88 -2.78 1.27
CA PRO A 154 -12.18 -2.38 2.65
C PRO A 154 -12.72 -3.54 3.50
N VAL A 155 -12.21 -3.67 4.73
CA VAL A 155 -12.48 -4.81 5.62
C VAL A 155 -13.92 -4.87 6.14
N LEU A 156 -14.64 -3.73 6.21
CA LEU A 156 -16.06 -3.70 6.59
C LEU A 156 -16.99 -3.99 5.40
N ALA A 157 -16.49 -3.96 4.17
CA ALA A 157 -17.30 -4.17 2.98
C ALA A 157 -17.33 -5.65 2.56
N VAL A 158 -16.18 -6.33 2.61
CA VAL A 158 -16.00 -7.71 2.15
C VAL A 158 -14.95 -8.44 3.00
N THR A 159 -14.95 -9.78 2.95
CA THR A 159 -14.11 -10.63 3.81
C THR A 159 -12.69 -10.84 3.27
N ASP A 160 -12.41 -10.43 2.06
CA ASP A 160 -11.16 -10.67 1.33
C ASP A 160 -9.92 -10.21 2.11
N ALA A 161 -9.97 -8.98 2.66
CA ALA A 161 -8.87 -8.43 3.45
C ALA A 161 -8.65 -9.19 4.76
N VAL A 162 -9.72 -9.62 5.43
CA VAL A 162 -9.65 -10.44 6.64
C VAL A 162 -8.96 -11.76 6.35
N LEU A 163 -9.37 -12.43 5.26
CA LEU A 163 -8.81 -13.69 4.82
C LEU A 163 -7.30 -13.57 4.53
N MET A 164 -6.92 -12.58 3.74
CA MET A 164 -5.51 -12.38 3.37
C MET A 164 -4.63 -11.97 4.54
N SER A 165 -5.17 -11.17 5.46
CA SER A 165 -4.44 -10.73 6.67
C SER A 165 -4.02 -11.89 7.58
N SER A 166 -4.73 -13.02 7.55
CA SER A 166 -4.37 -14.23 8.32
C SER A 166 -3.24 -15.05 7.66
N GLN A 167 -2.89 -14.76 6.41
CA GLN A 167 -1.94 -15.53 5.60
C GLN A 167 -0.66 -14.76 5.27
N THR A 168 -0.54 -13.52 5.75
CA THR A 168 0.56 -12.59 5.44
C THR A 168 1.33 -12.19 6.70
N ASP A 169 2.53 -11.63 6.52
CA ASP A 169 3.41 -11.26 7.63
C ASP A 169 2.90 -10.06 8.42
N GLY A 170 2.13 -9.19 7.77
CA GLY A 170 1.60 -8.00 8.42
C GLY A 170 0.42 -7.37 7.71
N THR A 171 -0.32 -6.55 8.47
CA THR A 171 -1.48 -5.79 7.98
C THR A 171 -1.36 -4.34 8.42
N ILE A 172 -1.58 -3.43 7.50
CA ILE A 172 -1.69 -1.99 7.75
C ILE A 172 -3.12 -1.56 7.45
N LEU A 173 -3.75 -0.89 8.41
CA LEU A 173 -5.07 -0.31 8.28
C LEU A 173 -4.95 1.18 7.92
N VAL A 174 -5.50 1.58 6.77
CA VAL A 174 -5.53 2.99 6.32
C VAL A 174 -6.89 3.57 6.64
N LEU A 175 -6.93 4.63 7.44
CA LEU A 175 -8.15 5.30 7.86
C LEU A 175 -8.16 6.76 7.40
N GLY A 176 -9.29 7.21 6.85
CA GLY A 176 -9.49 8.59 6.43
C GLY A 176 -9.93 9.47 7.60
N SER A 177 -9.14 10.49 7.94
CA SER A 177 -9.50 11.47 8.98
C SER A 177 -10.78 12.21 8.60
N GLY A 178 -11.82 12.08 9.43
CA GLY A 178 -13.14 12.65 9.18
C GLY A 178 -14.04 11.85 8.22
N ASP A 179 -13.55 10.76 7.62
CA ASP A 179 -14.34 9.91 6.74
C ASP A 179 -15.12 8.84 7.52
N ILE A 180 -14.58 8.40 8.67
CA ILE A 180 -15.17 7.35 9.50
C ILE A 180 -15.32 7.79 10.96
N SER A 181 -16.23 7.12 11.64
CA SER A 181 -16.34 7.22 13.11
C SER A 181 -15.26 6.39 13.82
N PRO A 182 -14.91 6.73 15.08
CA PRO A 182 -14.02 5.90 15.88
C PRO A 182 -14.51 4.45 16.06
N ASP A 183 -15.82 4.23 16.04
CA ASP A 183 -16.41 2.88 16.22
C ASP A 183 -16.24 2.03 14.96
N GLU A 184 -16.36 2.59 13.76
CA GLU A 184 -16.03 1.88 12.51
C GLU A 184 -14.55 1.48 12.46
N GLY A 185 -13.65 2.38 12.90
CA GLY A 185 -12.23 2.06 13.01
C GLY A 185 -11.94 0.91 13.99
N LYS A 186 -12.62 0.89 15.14
CA LYS A 186 -12.54 -0.21 16.12
C LYS A 186 -13.10 -1.52 15.53
N GLN A 187 -14.25 -1.46 14.89
CA GLN A 187 -14.85 -2.62 14.25
C GLN A 187 -13.94 -3.23 13.18
N ALA A 188 -13.31 -2.40 12.34
CA ALA A 188 -12.34 -2.86 11.36
C ALA A 188 -11.15 -3.57 12.02
N LYS A 189 -10.60 -3.00 13.10
CA LYS A 189 -9.52 -3.62 13.88
C LYS A 189 -9.97 -4.96 14.49
N GLU A 190 -11.15 -5.04 15.10
CA GLU A 190 -11.67 -6.27 15.71
C GLU A 190 -11.84 -7.40 14.70
N LEU A 191 -12.28 -7.11 13.47
CA LEU A 191 -12.37 -8.11 12.41
C LEU A 191 -11.01 -8.71 12.05
N LEU A 192 -9.97 -7.89 11.99
CA LEU A 192 -8.61 -8.34 11.75
C LEU A 192 -8.05 -9.14 12.94
N GLU A 193 -8.32 -8.71 14.17
CA GLU A 193 -7.90 -9.42 15.39
C GLU A 193 -8.53 -10.81 15.52
N LYS A 194 -9.80 -10.97 15.11
CA LYS A 194 -10.51 -12.28 15.13
C LYS A 194 -9.82 -13.36 14.31
N VAL A 195 -9.06 -12.99 13.29
CA VAL A 195 -8.29 -13.92 12.46
C VAL A 195 -6.80 -13.95 12.82
N HIS A 196 -6.45 -13.37 13.97
CA HIS A 196 -5.08 -13.28 14.45
C HIS A 196 -4.13 -12.57 13.46
N ALA A 197 -4.64 -11.59 12.70
CA ALA A 197 -3.83 -10.79 11.80
C ALA A 197 -2.75 -10.02 12.60
N ASN A 198 -1.53 -10.00 12.08
CA ASN A 198 -0.44 -9.21 12.64
C ASN A 198 -0.62 -7.74 12.23
N ILE A 199 -1.36 -6.94 13.00
CA ILE A 199 -1.60 -5.54 12.72
C ILE A 199 -0.34 -4.74 13.05
N LEU A 200 0.40 -4.29 12.02
CA LEU A 200 1.63 -3.51 12.16
C LEU A 200 1.35 -2.07 12.62
N GLY A 201 0.18 -1.54 12.27
CA GLY A 201 -0.21 -0.18 12.64
C GLY A 201 -1.37 0.35 11.82
N VAL A 202 -1.65 1.63 12.08
CA VAL A 202 -2.68 2.41 11.39
C VAL A 202 -2.03 3.60 10.71
N ILE A 203 -2.38 3.86 9.44
CA ILE A 203 -2.05 5.09 8.73
C ILE A 203 -3.29 5.98 8.73
N LEU A 204 -3.21 7.12 9.40
CA LEU A 204 -4.26 8.14 9.33
C LEU A 204 -4.01 9.03 8.12
N ASN A 205 -4.86 8.88 7.11
CA ASN A 205 -4.82 9.64 5.86
C ASN A 205 -5.77 10.85 5.92
N LYS A 206 -5.67 11.76 4.93
CA LYS A 206 -6.53 12.94 4.79
C LYS A 206 -6.54 13.89 6.01
N VAL A 207 -5.51 13.88 6.82
CA VAL A 207 -5.40 14.76 7.98
C VAL A 207 -5.33 16.20 7.49
N PRO A 208 -6.25 17.11 7.93
CA PRO A 208 -6.19 18.50 7.54
C PRO A 208 -4.88 19.15 7.98
N GLN A 209 -4.18 19.82 7.06
CA GLN A 209 -3.01 20.62 7.42
C GLN A 209 -3.47 21.92 8.09
N HIS A 210 -3.40 22.00 9.40
CA HIS A 210 -3.56 23.25 10.10
C HIS A 210 -2.30 24.10 9.89
N HIS A 211 -2.43 25.28 9.30
CA HIS A 211 -1.35 26.22 8.97
C HIS A 211 -0.38 26.54 10.14
N LYS A 212 -0.71 26.20 11.37
CA LYS A 212 0.13 26.44 12.55
C LYS A 212 1.20 25.34 12.79
N SER A 213 1.02 24.14 12.27
CA SER A 213 1.99 23.04 12.43
C SER A 213 3.06 23.05 11.35
N GLY A 214 2.79 23.65 10.18
CA GLY A 214 3.73 23.74 9.05
C GLY A 214 4.92 24.68 9.29
N TYR A 215 4.81 25.63 10.22
CA TYR A 215 5.87 26.62 10.50
C TYR A 215 7.14 25.99 11.09
N TYR A 216 7.02 24.90 11.85
CA TYR A 216 8.19 24.20 12.42
C TYR A 216 8.97 23.38 11.38
N TYR A 217 8.30 22.85 10.35
CA TYR A 217 8.97 22.10 9.28
C TYR A 217 9.65 23.02 8.25
N TYR A 218 9.02 24.13 7.89
CA TYR A 218 9.61 25.10 6.95
C TYR A 218 10.82 25.83 7.53
N SER A 219 10.88 26.12 8.82
CA SER A 219 12.00 26.84 9.43
C SER A 219 13.32 26.08 9.38
N TYR A 220 13.30 24.75 9.47
CA TYR A 220 14.52 23.92 9.38
C TYR A 220 15.16 23.90 7.98
N TYR A 221 14.35 24.05 6.93
CA TYR A 221 14.86 24.05 5.54
C TYR A 221 15.23 25.44 5.05
N ASP A 222 14.58 26.49 5.50
CA ASP A 222 14.81 27.88 5.06
C ASP A 222 16.05 28.52 5.70
N GLU A 223 16.41 28.14 6.93
CA GLU A 223 17.64 28.64 7.56
C GLU A 223 18.94 28.22 6.83
N ASN A 224 18.93 27.09 6.16
CA ASN A 224 20.10 26.64 5.38
C ASN A 224 20.25 27.31 4.02
N HIS A 225 19.18 27.86 3.43
CA HIS A 225 19.25 28.61 2.17
C HIS A 225 19.66 30.05 2.35
N ASN A 226 19.32 30.71 3.45
CA ASN A 226 19.70 32.10 3.72
C ASN A 226 21.18 32.27 4.15
N LYS A 227 21.80 31.22 4.71
CA LYS A 227 23.25 31.26 5.05
C LYS A 227 24.16 31.19 3.81
N LYS A 228 23.70 30.64 2.70
CA LYS A 228 24.50 30.62 1.44
C LYS A 228 24.41 31.90 0.60
N ARG A 229 23.36 32.71 0.81
CA ARG A 229 23.23 34.03 0.09
C ARG A 229 23.98 35.18 0.75
N LYS A 230 24.41 35.07 2.00
CA LYS A 230 25.18 36.11 2.72
C LYS A 230 26.72 35.94 2.65
N ARG A 231 27.20 34.97 1.87
CA ARG A 231 28.65 34.70 1.66
C ARG A 231 29.08 34.83 0.20
N ARG A 232 28.37 35.65 -0.60
CA ARG A 232 28.85 36.14 -1.92
C ARG A 232 28.74 37.64 -1.98
#